data_42245645d3ca34c7febf6d9a78c3d283
#
_entry.id   42245645d3ca34c7febf6d9a78c3d283
#
_cell.length_a   1.000
_cell.length_b   1.000
_cell.length_c   1.000
_cell.angle_alpha   90.00
_cell.angle_beta   90.00
_cell.angle_gamma   90.00
#
_symmetry.space_group_name_H-M   'P 1'
#
loop_
_entity.id
_entity.type
_entity.pdbx_description
1 polymer ?
#
loop_
_entity_poly.entity_id
_entity_poly.type
_entity_poly.pdbx_seq_one_letter_code
_entity_poly.pdbx_strand_id
1 'polypeptide(L)'
;MTVDEERAVAAATPAEKGPYSQTLSRGIRILEVLAEADGPLTIAELAAAMGVHRSIVYRLLRTLEDHGLVGRTAAGGIELGARLAALARSVSRDLQSAALPELTAVANELGMTAFVGILDHGEVVTLVSVEPRHAHATVAQRPGTRHSLAVGAPGVAIQTLLTRDERRRTLPSDVKLELADERVTEAHERGYAVSRDEVIPGMASVAVPLAVPGQPLAAVAVVYIGMPAELDAIGARLDRAARAVRAELS
;
A
#
# COMPACT_ATOMS: atom_id res chain seq x y z
N MET A 1 19.55 -48.24 -32.40
CA MET A 1 18.28 -47.92 -33.03
C MET A 1 17.27 -47.81 -31.87
N THR A 2 17.07 -46.62 -31.41
CA THR A 2 15.84 -46.18 -30.81
C THR A 2 15.99 -44.72 -30.37
N VAL A 3 15.07 -43.98 -30.82
CA VAL A 3 14.96 -42.55 -30.97
C VAL A 3 14.81 -41.86 -29.63
N ASP A 4 15.61 -40.79 -29.42
CA ASP A 4 15.41 -39.74 -28.42
C ASP A 4 14.09 -39.02 -28.64
N GLU A 5 13.26 -38.99 -27.65
CA GLU A 5 12.16 -38.02 -27.52
C GLU A 5 12.62 -36.89 -26.58
N GLU A 6 13.22 -35.88 -27.17
CA GLU A 6 13.36 -34.56 -26.58
C GLU A 6 11.95 -33.94 -26.38
N ARG A 7 11.45 -34.01 -25.18
CA ARG A 7 10.25 -33.29 -24.78
C ARG A 7 10.64 -31.88 -24.40
N ALA A 8 10.60 -30.98 -25.37
CA ALA A 8 10.75 -29.54 -25.15
C ALA A 8 9.68 -29.04 -24.13
N VAL A 9 10.18 -28.61 -22.98
CA VAL A 9 9.36 -27.86 -22.01
C VAL A 9 9.05 -26.51 -22.64
N ALA A 10 7.81 -26.35 -23.10
CA ALA A 10 7.30 -25.09 -23.59
C ALA A 10 7.35 -24.06 -22.45
N ALA A 11 8.19 -23.05 -22.60
CA ALA A 11 8.22 -21.87 -21.75
C ALA A 11 6.83 -21.22 -21.80
N ALA A 12 6.19 -21.08 -20.63
CA ALA A 12 4.93 -20.38 -20.50
C ALA A 12 5.15 -18.92 -20.89
N THR A 13 4.58 -18.53 -22.01
CA THR A 13 4.52 -17.15 -22.49
C THR A 13 3.80 -16.30 -21.43
N PRO A 14 4.33 -15.09 -21.05
CA PRO A 14 3.61 -14.20 -20.15
C PRO A 14 2.23 -13.90 -20.73
N ALA A 15 1.18 -14.03 -19.92
CA ALA A 15 -0.18 -13.73 -20.34
C ALA A 15 -0.21 -12.33 -20.97
N GLU A 16 -0.53 -12.24 -22.26
CA GLU A 16 -0.74 -10.98 -22.97
C GLU A 16 -1.83 -10.20 -22.23
N LYS A 17 -1.46 -9.06 -21.63
CA LYS A 17 -2.43 -8.11 -21.12
C LYS A 17 -3.32 -7.68 -22.28
N GLY A 18 -4.60 -8.07 -22.25
CA GLY A 18 -5.56 -7.71 -23.27
C GLY A 18 -5.60 -6.21 -23.54
N PRO A 19 -6.20 -5.74 -24.64
CA PRO A 19 -6.20 -4.34 -25.03
C PRO A 19 -6.80 -3.47 -23.93
N TYR A 20 -5.97 -2.62 -23.30
CA TYR A 20 -6.41 -1.67 -22.29
C TYR A 20 -6.72 -0.31 -22.93
N SER A 21 -7.64 0.47 -22.31
CA SER A 21 -7.97 1.81 -22.78
C SER A 21 -6.84 2.79 -22.45
N GLN A 22 -6.02 3.13 -23.45
CA GLN A 22 -4.92 4.10 -23.30
C GLN A 22 -5.41 5.49 -22.83
N THR A 23 -6.61 5.91 -23.27
CA THR A 23 -7.21 7.18 -22.84
C THR A 23 -7.55 7.16 -21.35
N LEU A 24 -8.16 6.07 -20.86
CA LEU A 24 -8.47 5.91 -19.43
C LEU A 24 -7.18 5.86 -18.61
N SER A 25 -6.21 5.06 -19.03
CA SER A 25 -4.91 4.94 -18.36
C SER A 25 -4.21 6.30 -18.22
N ARG A 26 -4.22 7.12 -19.29
CA ARG A 26 -3.67 8.48 -19.24
C ARG A 26 -4.45 9.40 -18.30
N GLY A 27 -5.78 9.27 -18.22
CA GLY A 27 -6.60 10.02 -17.28
C GLY A 27 -6.26 9.68 -15.84
N ILE A 28 -6.11 8.39 -15.52
CA ILE A 28 -5.67 7.92 -14.20
C ILE A 28 -4.26 8.46 -13.88
N ARG A 29 -3.34 8.41 -14.85
CA ARG A 29 -1.97 8.93 -14.64
C ARG A 29 -1.94 10.43 -14.32
N ILE A 30 -2.88 11.24 -14.82
CA ILE A 30 -3.01 12.65 -14.39
C ILE A 30 -3.32 12.72 -12.90
N LEU A 31 -4.24 11.90 -12.39
CA LEU A 31 -4.60 11.90 -10.97
C LEU A 31 -3.42 11.47 -10.09
N GLU A 32 -2.64 10.49 -10.53
CA GLU A 32 -1.43 10.03 -9.83
C GLU A 32 -0.38 11.15 -9.76
N VAL A 33 -0.07 11.82 -10.89
CA VAL A 33 0.88 12.95 -10.94
C VAL A 33 0.44 14.09 -10.02
N LEU A 34 -0.86 14.42 -10.00
CA LEU A 34 -1.39 15.45 -9.10
C LEU A 34 -1.33 15.03 -7.62
N ALA A 35 -1.46 13.73 -7.32
CA ALA A 35 -1.36 13.21 -5.95
C ALA A 35 0.08 13.26 -5.41
N GLU A 36 1.07 13.13 -6.28
CA GLU A 36 2.51 13.17 -5.94
C GLU A 36 3.07 14.60 -5.87
N ALA A 37 2.35 15.59 -6.44
CA ALA A 37 2.83 16.96 -6.50
C ALA A 37 2.66 17.70 -5.17
N ASP A 38 3.62 18.59 -4.84
CA ASP A 38 3.55 19.45 -3.63
C ASP A 38 2.49 20.55 -3.71
N GLY A 39 1.83 20.71 -4.85
CA GLY A 39 0.80 21.73 -5.08
C GLY A 39 0.18 21.66 -6.46
N PRO A 40 -0.75 22.59 -6.77
CA PRO A 40 -1.44 22.61 -8.05
C PRO A 40 -0.48 22.75 -9.24
N LEU A 41 -0.69 21.97 -10.30
CA LEU A 41 0.15 21.97 -11.52
C LEU A 41 -0.54 22.69 -12.67
N THR A 42 0.25 23.31 -13.54
CA THR A 42 -0.22 23.84 -14.83
C THR A 42 -0.39 22.70 -15.85
N ILE A 43 -1.17 22.96 -16.92
CA ILE A 43 -1.29 22.02 -18.05
C ILE A 43 0.07 21.71 -18.69
N ALA A 44 0.99 22.68 -18.66
CA ALA A 44 2.33 22.52 -19.21
C ALA A 44 3.18 21.53 -18.38
N GLU A 45 3.14 21.66 -17.06
CA GLU A 45 3.84 20.77 -16.15
C GLU A 45 3.27 19.35 -16.21
N LEU A 46 1.94 19.19 -16.22
CA LEU A 46 1.29 17.90 -16.42
C LEU A 46 1.68 17.24 -17.74
N ALA A 47 1.71 18.02 -18.85
CA ALA A 47 2.11 17.50 -20.15
C ALA A 47 3.58 17.03 -20.15
N ALA A 48 4.46 17.79 -19.50
CA ALA A 48 5.87 17.44 -19.33
C ALA A 48 6.03 16.16 -18.47
N ALA A 49 5.37 16.09 -17.31
CA ALA A 49 5.42 14.93 -16.40
C ALA A 49 4.89 13.64 -17.06
N MET A 50 3.90 13.77 -17.95
CA MET A 50 3.31 12.63 -18.65
C MET A 50 4.00 12.29 -19.98
N GLY A 51 4.91 13.13 -20.49
CA GLY A 51 5.56 12.97 -21.80
C GLY A 51 4.57 13.02 -22.98
N VAL A 52 3.49 13.84 -22.90
CA VAL A 52 2.45 13.94 -23.93
C VAL A 52 2.22 15.41 -24.35
N HIS A 53 1.59 15.60 -25.52
CA HIS A 53 1.25 16.93 -26.00
C HIS A 53 0.14 17.58 -25.14
N ARG A 54 0.23 18.91 -24.90
CA ARG A 54 -0.74 19.69 -24.09
C ARG A 54 -2.20 19.49 -24.51
N SER A 55 -2.48 19.31 -25.80
CA SER A 55 -3.84 19.09 -26.31
C SER A 55 -4.46 17.76 -25.82
N ILE A 56 -3.63 16.75 -25.55
CA ILE A 56 -4.08 15.48 -24.98
C ILE A 56 -4.46 15.70 -23.52
N VAL A 57 -3.57 16.35 -22.75
CA VAL A 57 -3.83 16.70 -21.35
C VAL A 57 -5.11 17.52 -21.21
N TYR A 58 -5.27 18.55 -22.05
CA TYR A 58 -6.47 19.41 -22.03
C TYR A 58 -7.78 18.61 -22.19
N ARG A 59 -7.83 17.66 -23.13
CA ARG A 59 -9.03 16.83 -23.34
C ARG A 59 -9.30 15.89 -22.17
N LEU A 60 -8.25 15.31 -21.58
CA LEU A 60 -8.36 14.44 -20.42
C LEU A 60 -8.85 15.22 -19.20
N LEU A 61 -8.25 16.40 -18.94
CA LEU A 61 -8.64 17.29 -17.85
C LEU A 61 -10.11 17.68 -17.95
N ARG A 62 -10.60 18.04 -19.13
CA ARG A 62 -12.01 18.40 -19.29
C ARG A 62 -12.93 17.27 -18.83
N THR A 63 -12.64 16.02 -19.20
CA THR A 63 -13.41 14.86 -18.72
C THR A 63 -13.30 14.68 -17.21
N LEU A 64 -12.08 14.80 -16.65
CA LEU A 64 -11.87 14.67 -15.20
C LEU A 64 -12.55 15.81 -14.41
N GLU A 65 -12.56 17.05 -14.95
CA GLU A 65 -13.29 18.18 -14.41
C GLU A 65 -14.81 17.95 -14.43
N ASP A 66 -15.36 17.48 -15.55
CA ASP A 66 -16.80 17.15 -15.70
C ASP A 66 -17.24 16.10 -14.66
N HIS A 67 -16.34 15.18 -14.31
CA HIS A 67 -16.57 14.19 -13.26
C HIS A 67 -16.20 14.69 -11.84
N GLY A 68 -15.68 15.89 -11.67
CA GLY A 68 -15.28 16.45 -10.38
C GLY A 68 -14.08 15.75 -9.75
N LEU A 69 -13.27 15.02 -10.56
CA LEU A 69 -12.07 14.31 -10.11
C LEU A 69 -10.84 15.23 -10.05
N VAL A 70 -10.87 16.32 -10.79
CA VAL A 70 -9.91 17.44 -10.70
C VAL A 70 -10.66 18.76 -10.65
N GLY A 71 -10.00 19.79 -10.13
CA GLY A 71 -10.50 21.17 -10.06
C GLY A 71 -9.46 22.15 -10.52
N ARG A 72 -9.87 23.42 -10.65
CA ARG A 72 -8.97 24.54 -10.94
C ARG A 72 -8.91 25.48 -9.75
N THR A 73 -7.70 25.85 -9.39
CA THR A 73 -7.49 26.94 -8.42
C THR A 73 -7.83 28.30 -9.05
N ALA A 74 -7.98 29.33 -8.21
CA ALA A 74 -8.18 30.72 -8.68
C ALA A 74 -7.02 31.22 -9.58
N ALA A 75 -5.80 30.69 -9.40
CA ALA A 75 -4.63 30.98 -10.21
C ALA A 75 -4.57 30.14 -11.51
N GLY A 76 -5.56 29.27 -11.77
CA GLY A 76 -5.62 28.43 -12.98
C GLY A 76 -4.81 27.12 -12.90
N GLY A 77 -4.20 26.81 -11.76
CA GLY A 77 -3.56 25.51 -11.50
C GLY A 77 -4.57 24.39 -11.39
N ILE A 78 -4.17 23.17 -11.70
CA ILE A 78 -4.97 21.96 -11.61
C ILE A 78 -4.65 21.25 -10.29
N GLU A 79 -5.68 20.82 -9.59
CA GLU A 79 -5.57 20.05 -8.33
C GLU A 79 -6.57 18.89 -8.30
N LEU A 80 -6.40 17.96 -7.35
CA LEU A 80 -7.34 16.85 -7.16
C LEU A 80 -8.70 17.36 -6.67
N GLY A 81 -9.78 16.85 -7.28
CA GLY A 81 -11.16 17.22 -6.94
C GLY A 81 -11.69 16.49 -5.71
N ALA A 82 -12.57 17.14 -4.95
CA ALA A 82 -13.18 16.61 -3.73
C ALA A 82 -13.98 15.31 -3.93
N ARG A 83 -14.42 15.02 -5.16
CA ARG A 83 -15.13 13.76 -5.47
C ARG A 83 -14.27 12.51 -5.24
N LEU A 84 -12.93 12.63 -5.36
CA LEU A 84 -12.01 11.53 -5.03
C LEU A 84 -12.12 11.10 -3.56
N ALA A 85 -12.27 12.05 -2.64
CA ALA A 85 -12.49 11.73 -1.22
C ALA A 85 -13.81 10.98 -0.98
N ALA A 86 -14.85 11.29 -1.77
CA ALA A 86 -16.12 10.56 -1.71
C ALA A 86 -16.00 9.13 -2.24
N LEU A 87 -15.24 8.91 -3.31
CA LEU A 87 -14.97 7.58 -3.85
C LEU A 87 -14.13 6.74 -2.89
N ALA A 88 -13.09 7.34 -2.30
CA ALA A 88 -12.20 6.67 -1.36
C ALA A 88 -12.91 6.18 -0.09
N ARG A 89 -13.97 6.87 0.36
CA ARG A 89 -14.73 6.47 1.57
C ARG A 89 -15.40 5.10 1.47
N SER A 90 -15.62 4.56 0.27
CA SER A 90 -16.23 3.25 0.08
C SER A 90 -15.21 2.10 0.05
N VAL A 91 -13.90 2.41 -0.02
CA VAL A 91 -12.84 1.40 -0.06
C VAL A 91 -12.68 0.79 1.33
N SER A 92 -13.02 -0.49 1.49
CA SER A 92 -12.90 -1.22 2.77
C SER A 92 -13.42 -0.39 3.96
N ARG A 93 -14.58 0.23 3.81
CA ARG A 93 -15.14 1.20 4.77
C ARG A 93 -15.24 0.64 6.19
N ASP A 94 -15.71 -0.60 6.30
CA ASP A 94 -15.93 -1.23 7.60
C ASP A 94 -14.59 -1.47 8.30
N LEU A 95 -13.57 -1.91 7.55
CA LEU A 95 -12.22 -2.10 8.07
C LEU A 95 -11.60 -0.76 8.53
N GLN A 96 -11.77 0.32 7.76
CA GLN A 96 -11.31 1.64 8.18
C GLN A 96 -12.00 2.10 9.48
N SER A 97 -13.31 1.93 9.56
CA SER A 97 -14.10 2.36 10.72
C SER A 97 -13.74 1.59 11.99
N ALA A 98 -13.57 0.28 11.90
CA ALA A 98 -13.16 -0.57 13.02
C ALA A 98 -11.69 -0.32 13.43
N ALA A 99 -10.80 -0.05 12.47
CA ALA A 99 -9.38 0.16 12.76
C ALA A 99 -9.08 1.52 13.40
N LEU A 100 -9.79 2.58 13.04
CA LEU A 100 -9.46 3.96 13.42
C LEU A 100 -9.36 4.19 14.94
N PRO A 101 -10.28 3.70 15.80
CA PRO A 101 -10.16 3.83 17.26
C PRO A 101 -8.90 3.15 17.80
N GLU A 102 -8.63 1.92 17.35
CA GLU A 102 -7.47 1.15 17.78
C GLU A 102 -6.15 1.77 17.35
N LEU A 103 -6.05 2.23 16.09
CA LEU A 103 -4.88 2.95 15.61
C LEU A 103 -4.64 4.24 16.39
N THR A 104 -5.71 4.96 16.75
CA THR A 104 -5.61 6.18 17.56
C THR A 104 -5.02 5.88 18.95
N ALA A 105 -5.47 4.80 19.58
CA ALA A 105 -4.94 4.35 20.86
C ALA A 105 -3.48 3.93 20.73
N VAL A 106 -3.15 3.06 19.76
CA VAL A 106 -1.78 2.60 19.48
C VAL A 106 -0.83 3.77 19.23
N ALA A 107 -1.21 4.69 18.33
CA ALA A 107 -0.36 5.83 17.98
C ALA A 107 -0.03 6.69 19.20
N ASN A 108 -1.03 7.02 20.03
CA ASN A 108 -0.82 7.85 21.22
C ASN A 108 -0.07 7.12 22.36
N GLU A 109 -0.30 5.83 22.54
CA GLU A 109 0.38 5.02 23.56
C GLU A 109 1.86 4.83 23.23
N LEU A 110 2.18 4.53 21.96
CA LEU A 110 3.55 4.25 21.53
C LEU A 110 4.32 5.48 21.06
N GLY A 111 3.64 6.60 20.79
CA GLY A 111 4.27 7.79 20.20
C GLY A 111 4.75 7.57 18.77
N MET A 112 4.15 6.63 18.03
CA MET A 112 4.52 6.21 16.69
C MET A 112 3.35 6.36 15.72
N THR A 113 3.60 6.54 14.42
CA THR A 113 2.53 6.52 13.42
C THR A 113 2.01 5.10 13.26
N ALA A 114 0.72 4.90 13.54
CA ALA A 114 0.04 3.61 13.41
C ALA A 114 -0.83 3.58 12.14
N PHE A 115 -0.88 2.44 11.44
CA PHE A 115 -1.63 2.30 10.20
C PHE A 115 -2.08 0.87 9.93
N VAL A 116 -3.06 0.74 9.03
CA VAL A 116 -3.42 -0.53 8.40
C VAL A 116 -2.95 -0.50 6.96
N GLY A 117 -2.15 -1.50 6.59
CA GLY A 117 -1.80 -1.81 5.20
C GLY A 117 -2.61 -2.99 4.70
N ILE A 118 -3.14 -2.91 3.48
CA ILE A 118 -3.87 -3.99 2.81
C ILE A 118 -3.07 -4.54 1.63
N LEU A 119 -3.27 -5.82 1.31
CA LEU A 119 -2.73 -6.43 0.10
C LEU A 119 -3.57 -6.02 -1.11
N ASP A 120 -2.95 -5.40 -2.09
CA ASP A 120 -3.54 -5.03 -3.37
C ASP A 120 -2.55 -5.30 -4.52
N HIS A 121 -2.87 -6.25 -5.40
CA HIS A 121 -2.08 -6.59 -6.61
C HIS A 121 -0.57 -6.81 -6.38
N GLY A 122 -0.19 -7.44 -5.26
CA GLY A 122 1.22 -7.72 -4.92
C GLY A 122 1.95 -6.58 -4.22
N GLU A 123 1.22 -5.52 -3.87
CA GLU A 123 1.71 -4.39 -3.09
C GLU A 123 0.97 -4.29 -1.75
N VAL A 124 1.60 -3.65 -0.79
CA VAL A 124 0.96 -3.19 0.43
C VAL A 124 0.51 -1.75 0.23
N VAL A 125 -0.78 -1.49 0.39
CA VAL A 125 -1.35 -0.15 0.28
C VAL A 125 -1.80 0.32 1.65
N THR A 126 -1.35 1.48 2.10
CA THR A 126 -1.84 2.10 3.33
C THR A 126 -3.30 2.49 3.17
N LEU A 127 -4.18 1.84 3.94
CA LEU A 127 -5.62 2.09 3.91
C LEU A 127 -6.02 3.27 4.80
N VAL A 128 -5.51 3.29 6.02
CA VAL A 128 -5.77 4.31 7.05
C VAL A 128 -4.55 4.44 7.94
N SER A 129 -4.26 5.64 8.39
CA SER A 129 -3.14 5.93 9.30
C SER A 129 -3.51 6.99 10.33
N VAL A 130 -2.84 6.93 11.47
CA VAL A 130 -2.99 7.90 12.56
C VAL A 130 -1.61 8.28 13.06
N GLU A 131 -1.30 9.56 13.06
CA GLU A 131 -0.12 10.12 13.69
C GLU A 131 -0.37 10.37 15.19
N PRO A 132 0.63 10.18 16.06
CA PRO A 132 0.48 10.48 17.49
C PRO A 132 0.29 11.98 17.72
N ARG A 133 -0.56 12.33 18.69
CA ARG A 133 -0.84 13.73 19.03
C ARG A 133 0.36 14.50 19.59
N HIS A 134 1.26 13.78 20.28
CA HIS A 134 2.40 14.35 20.98
C HIS A 134 3.67 13.52 20.66
N ALA A 135 4.34 13.86 19.58
CA ALA A 135 5.65 13.28 19.24
C ALA A 135 6.60 14.38 18.78
N HIS A 136 7.90 14.24 19.12
CA HIS A 136 8.93 15.17 18.67
C HIS A 136 9.25 15.04 17.18
N ALA A 137 9.00 13.85 16.60
CA ALA A 137 9.11 13.57 15.17
C ALA A 137 8.15 12.45 14.81
N THR A 138 7.38 12.63 13.74
CA THR A 138 6.47 11.61 13.19
C THR A 138 6.86 11.26 11.78
N VAL A 139 6.57 10.01 11.40
CA VAL A 139 6.65 9.57 10.02
C VAL A 139 5.29 9.80 9.38
N ALA A 140 5.22 10.62 8.35
CA ALA A 140 3.99 10.82 7.59
C ALA A 140 3.72 9.57 6.73
N GLN A 141 2.84 8.69 7.21
CA GLN A 141 2.35 7.52 6.45
C GLN A 141 0.97 7.84 5.89
N ARG A 142 0.91 8.26 4.62
CA ARG A 142 -0.35 8.72 4.02
C ARG A 142 -1.18 7.56 3.48
N PRO A 143 -2.52 7.57 3.61
CA PRO A 143 -3.39 6.66 2.88
C PRO A 143 -3.10 6.69 1.38
N GLY A 144 -3.07 5.50 0.74
CA GLY A 144 -2.69 5.35 -0.66
C GLY A 144 -1.18 5.13 -0.91
N THR A 145 -0.30 5.37 0.07
CA THR A 145 1.12 5.02 -0.05
C THR A 145 1.27 3.52 -0.32
N ARG A 146 2.13 3.17 -1.28
CA ARG A 146 2.36 1.80 -1.75
C ARG A 146 3.81 1.37 -1.60
N HIS A 147 4.02 0.09 -1.32
CA HIS A 147 5.33 -0.55 -1.44
C HIS A 147 5.15 -2.03 -1.80
N SER A 148 6.18 -2.67 -2.34
CA SER A 148 6.15 -4.09 -2.67
C SER A 148 5.80 -4.95 -1.45
N LEU A 149 5.02 -6.02 -1.65
CA LEU A 149 4.76 -7.05 -0.62
C LEU A 149 6.06 -7.70 -0.11
N ALA A 150 7.14 -7.67 -0.89
CA ALA A 150 8.42 -8.27 -0.54
C ALA A 150 9.19 -7.53 0.56
N VAL A 151 8.87 -6.25 0.84
CA VAL A 151 9.62 -5.39 1.75
C VAL A 151 8.73 -4.80 2.85
N GLY A 152 9.36 -4.41 3.95
CA GLY A 152 8.68 -3.80 5.08
C GLY A 152 7.96 -4.82 5.99
N ALA A 153 7.84 -4.47 7.27
CA ALA A 153 7.15 -5.32 8.24
C ALA A 153 5.69 -5.63 7.86
N PRO A 154 4.88 -4.68 7.33
CA PRO A 154 3.52 -4.99 6.88
C PRO A 154 3.49 -6.03 5.76
N GLY A 155 4.44 -5.98 4.82
CA GLY A 155 4.55 -6.96 3.76
C GLY A 155 4.81 -8.37 4.31
N VAL A 156 5.77 -8.51 5.22
CA VAL A 156 6.07 -9.80 5.87
C VAL A 156 4.88 -10.29 6.70
N ALA A 157 4.24 -9.41 7.47
CA ALA A 157 3.06 -9.78 8.26
C ALA A 157 1.92 -10.30 7.38
N ILE A 158 1.64 -9.66 6.24
CA ILE A 158 0.64 -10.15 5.28
C ILE A 158 1.06 -11.49 4.67
N GLN A 159 2.34 -11.68 4.36
CA GLN A 159 2.86 -12.94 3.83
C GLN A 159 2.66 -14.12 4.78
N THR A 160 2.58 -13.90 6.10
CA THR A 160 2.25 -14.98 7.06
C THR A 160 0.84 -15.55 6.86
N LEU A 161 -0.06 -14.79 6.25
CA LEU A 161 -1.44 -15.21 5.92
C LEU A 161 -1.54 -15.98 4.60
N LEU A 162 -0.48 -16.00 3.81
CA LEU A 162 -0.42 -16.65 2.51
C LEU A 162 0.27 -18.01 2.59
N THR A 163 -0.24 -18.99 1.85
CA THR A 163 0.47 -20.24 1.60
C THR A 163 1.74 -19.95 0.78
N ARG A 164 2.68 -20.89 0.78
CA ARG A 164 3.93 -20.76 0.00
C ARG A 164 3.66 -20.57 -1.50
N ASP A 165 2.67 -21.26 -2.04
CA ASP A 165 2.29 -21.14 -3.46
C ASP A 165 1.63 -19.80 -3.78
N GLU A 166 0.85 -19.24 -2.86
CA GLU A 166 0.31 -17.89 -3.00
C GLU A 166 1.42 -16.85 -2.94
N ARG A 167 2.38 -16.96 -2.00
CA ARG A 167 3.56 -16.09 -1.97
C ARG A 167 4.33 -16.12 -3.28
N ARG A 168 4.58 -17.33 -3.83
CA ARG A 168 5.27 -17.48 -5.13
C ARG A 168 4.56 -16.78 -6.28
N ARG A 169 3.23 -16.75 -6.29
CA ARG A 169 2.44 -16.08 -7.34
C ARG A 169 2.32 -14.58 -7.15
N THR A 170 2.39 -14.11 -5.90
CA THR A 170 2.12 -12.72 -5.55
C THR A 170 3.39 -11.88 -5.45
N LEU A 171 4.48 -12.46 -5.00
CA LEU A 171 5.77 -11.77 -4.91
C LEU A 171 6.37 -11.51 -6.31
N PRO A 172 7.13 -10.42 -6.48
CA PRO A 172 7.90 -10.18 -7.70
C PRO A 172 8.84 -11.35 -8.03
N SER A 173 9.02 -11.62 -9.31
CA SER A 173 9.78 -12.81 -9.79
C SER A 173 11.27 -12.78 -9.45
N ASP A 174 11.82 -11.62 -9.14
CA ASP A 174 13.21 -11.41 -8.71
C ASP A 174 13.42 -11.64 -7.20
N VAL A 175 12.35 -11.80 -6.44
CA VAL A 175 12.41 -12.09 -4.99
C VAL A 175 12.74 -13.57 -4.78
N LYS A 176 13.79 -13.84 -4.00
CA LYS A 176 14.14 -15.20 -3.57
C LYS A 176 13.12 -15.69 -2.54
N LEU A 177 12.33 -16.70 -2.94
CA LEU A 177 11.25 -17.24 -2.10
C LEU A 177 11.76 -17.80 -0.77
N GLU A 178 12.98 -18.37 -0.77
CA GLU A 178 13.62 -18.91 0.44
C GLU A 178 13.82 -17.83 1.50
N LEU A 179 14.28 -16.63 1.11
CA LEU A 179 14.45 -15.50 2.04
C LEU A 179 13.10 -14.97 2.55
N ALA A 180 12.08 -14.99 1.69
CA ALA A 180 10.73 -14.63 2.11
C ALA A 180 10.17 -15.66 3.11
N ASP A 181 10.41 -16.96 2.88
CA ASP A 181 9.99 -18.03 3.79
C ASP A 181 10.71 -17.95 5.15
N GLU A 182 12.00 -17.62 5.18
CA GLU A 182 12.76 -17.39 6.42
C GLU A 182 12.15 -16.24 7.24
N ARG A 183 11.88 -15.11 6.62
CA ARG A 183 11.26 -13.95 7.28
C ARG A 183 9.85 -14.25 7.80
N VAL A 184 9.07 -14.99 7.04
CA VAL A 184 7.73 -15.45 7.46
C VAL A 184 7.84 -16.39 8.67
N THR A 185 8.80 -17.30 8.70
CA THR A 185 9.04 -18.20 9.82
C THR A 185 9.41 -17.40 11.08
N GLU A 186 10.35 -16.48 10.97
CA GLU A 186 10.71 -15.60 12.09
C GLU A 186 9.52 -14.77 12.61
N ALA A 187 8.68 -14.25 11.70
CA ALA A 187 7.49 -13.49 12.10
C ALA A 187 6.45 -14.36 12.80
N HIS A 188 6.29 -15.63 12.38
CA HIS A 188 5.43 -16.60 13.07
C HIS A 188 5.94 -16.91 14.48
N GLU A 189 7.24 -17.16 14.64
CA GLU A 189 7.84 -17.49 15.94
C GLU A 189 7.74 -16.34 16.94
N ARG A 190 7.91 -15.10 16.47
CA ARG A 190 7.80 -13.88 17.32
C ARG A 190 6.36 -13.41 17.52
N GLY A 191 5.43 -13.78 16.63
CA GLY A 191 4.07 -13.26 16.59
C GLY A 191 3.95 -11.87 15.93
N TYR A 192 5.03 -11.30 15.42
CA TYR A 192 5.07 -10.03 14.69
C TYR A 192 6.26 -9.97 13.71
N ALA A 193 6.13 -9.15 12.69
CA ALA A 193 7.20 -8.86 11.72
C ALA A 193 7.92 -7.55 12.08
N VAL A 194 9.20 -7.47 11.73
CA VAL A 194 10.05 -6.27 11.90
C VAL A 194 10.74 -5.95 10.60
N SER A 195 10.89 -4.67 10.28
CA SER A 195 11.74 -4.21 9.18
C SER A 195 12.48 -2.93 9.56
N ARG A 196 13.63 -2.73 8.93
CA ARG A 196 14.45 -1.54 9.09
C ARG A 196 15.09 -1.19 7.77
N ASP A 197 15.09 0.10 7.40
CA ASP A 197 15.74 0.65 6.19
C ASP A 197 15.29 0.00 4.86
N GLU A 198 14.17 -0.74 4.85
CA GLU A 198 13.73 -1.50 3.67
C GLU A 198 12.86 -0.68 2.73
N VAL A 199 11.95 0.14 3.24
CA VAL A 199 11.03 0.96 2.44
C VAL A 199 11.55 2.38 2.33
N ILE A 200 11.92 2.97 3.46
CA ILE A 200 12.49 4.32 3.54
C ILE A 200 13.73 4.25 4.44
N PRO A 201 14.91 4.72 3.98
CA PRO A 201 16.11 4.77 4.81
C PRO A 201 15.90 5.56 6.12
N GLY A 202 16.44 5.08 7.22
CA GLY A 202 16.29 5.66 8.55
C GLY A 202 14.99 5.29 9.27
N MET A 203 14.08 4.54 8.64
CA MET A 203 12.82 4.14 9.24
C MET A 203 12.79 2.65 9.59
N ALA A 204 12.05 2.35 10.65
CA ALA A 204 11.76 0.98 11.06
C ALA A 204 10.25 0.80 11.27
N SER A 205 9.78 -0.44 11.19
CA SER A 205 8.38 -0.79 11.33
C SER A 205 8.22 -2.11 12.06
N VAL A 206 7.13 -2.23 12.83
CA VAL A 206 6.65 -3.48 13.42
C VAL A 206 5.22 -3.69 12.93
N ALA A 207 4.87 -4.91 12.57
CA ALA A 207 3.54 -5.23 12.06
C ALA A 207 3.06 -6.61 12.52
N VAL A 208 1.75 -6.74 12.67
CA VAL A 208 1.07 -8.01 12.91
C VAL A 208 0.03 -8.28 11.82
N PRO A 209 -0.25 -9.53 11.48
CA PRO A 209 -1.22 -9.87 10.46
C PRO A 209 -2.66 -9.58 10.91
N LEU A 210 -3.50 -9.15 9.97
CA LEU A 210 -4.92 -8.93 10.17
C LEU A 210 -5.71 -9.62 9.04
N ALA A 211 -6.36 -10.73 9.37
CA ALA A 211 -7.27 -11.42 8.48
C ALA A 211 -8.70 -11.29 9.03
N VAL A 212 -9.61 -10.72 8.21
CA VAL A 212 -11.03 -10.57 8.49
C VAL A 212 -11.81 -11.15 7.32
N PRO A 213 -12.80 -12.03 7.53
CA PRO A 213 -13.60 -12.60 6.45
C PRO A 213 -14.26 -11.49 5.60
N GLY A 214 -14.18 -11.60 4.29
CA GLY A 214 -14.76 -10.61 3.35
C GLY A 214 -13.97 -9.30 3.20
N GLN A 215 -12.87 -9.13 3.94
CA GLN A 215 -11.95 -8.00 3.79
C GLN A 215 -10.65 -8.44 3.10
N PRO A 216 -9.89 -7.51 2.47
CA PRO A 216 -8.55 -7.81 1.97
C PRO A 216 -7.63 -8.29 3.10
N LEU A 217 -6.64 -9.14 2.77
CA LEU A 217 -5.57 -9.46 3.71
C LEU A 217 -4.83 -8.19 4.10
N ALA A 218 -4.58 -8.02 5.39
CA ALA A 218 -4.08 -6.77 5.93
C ALA A 218 -3.02 -7.00 7.01
N ALA A 219 -2.38 -5.91 7.43
CA ALA A 219 -1.54 -5.84 8.61
C ALA A 219 -1.84 -4.57 9.41
N VAL A 220 -1.82 -4.67 10.74
CA VAL A 220 -1.75 -3.51 11.63
C VAL A 220 -0.29 -3.25 11.93
N ALA A 221 0.16 -2.02 11.74
CA ALA A 221 1.58 -1.68 11.82
C ALA A 221 1.82 -0.33 12.50
N VAL A 222 3.04 -0.17 12.99
CA VAL A 222 3.62 1.13 13.34
C VAL A 222 4.88 1.37 12.55
N VAL A 223 5.14 2.65 12.24
CA VAL A 223 6.40 3.12 11.64
C VAL A 223 6.99 4.22 12.50
N TYR A 224 8.32 4.20 12.65
CA TYR A 224 9.05 5.11 13.54
C TYR A 224 10.49 5.33 13.06
N ILE A 225 11.14 6.36 13.61
CA ILE A 225 12.56 6.68 13.39
C ILE A 225 13.37 6.17 14.59
N GLY A 226 14.53 5.59 14.35
CA GLY A 226 15.43 5.11 15.39
C GLY A 226 15.15 3.69 15.87
N MET A 227 15.58 3.37 17.10
CA MET A 227 15.41 2.06 17.75
C MET A 227 14.43 2.17 18.92
N PRO A 228 13.31 1.45 18.91
CA PRO A 228 12.50 1.33 20.11
C PRO A 228 13.20 0.40 21.12
N ALA A 229 12.96 0.64 22.40
CA ALA A 229 13.57 -0.16 23.45
C ALA A 229 12.99 -1.58 23.58
N GLU A 230 11.72 -1.80 23.18
CA GLU A 230 10.98 -3.04 23.47
C GLU A 230 10.09 -3.47 22.29
N LEU A 231 10.65 -4.21 21.33
CA LEU A 231 9.91 -4.71 20.16
C LEU A 231 8.76 -5.66 20.54
N ASP A 232 8.97 -6.52 21.56
CA ASP A 232 7.94 -7.47 22.02
C ASP A 232 6.71 -6.76 22.59
N ALA A 233 6.91 -5.66 23.33
CA ALA A 233 5.81 -4.85 23.85
C ALA A 233 5.00 -4.19 22.73
N ILE A 234 5.68 -3.71 21.67
CA ILE A 234 5.05 -3.16 20.47
C ILE A 234 4.25 -4.24 19.75
N GLY A 235 4.86 -5.40 19.49
CA GLY A 235 4.20 -6.54 18.86
C GLY A 235 2.93 -6.97 19.61
N ALA A 236 3.04 -7.14 20.92
CA ALA A 236 1.89 -7.49 21.79
C ALA A 236 0.78 -6.42 21.78
N ARG A 237 1.14 -5.13 21.71
CA ARG A 237 0.16 -4.03 21.60
C ARG A 237 -0.57 -4.05 20.27
N LEU A 238 0.16 -4.27 19.18
CA LEU A 238 -0.43 -4.37 17.84
C LEU A 238 -1.34 -5.60 17.70
N ASP A 239 -0.95 -6.73 18.28
CA ASP A 239 -1.76 -7.94 18.25
C ASP A 239 -3.10 -7.76 19.02
N ARG A 240 -3.09 -7.03 20.16
CA ARG A 240 -4.35 -6.63 20.82
C ARG A 240 -5.23 -5.77 19.92
N ALA A 241 -4.66 -4.80 19.21
CA ALA A 241 -5.40 -3.95 18.27
C ALA A 241 -5.97 -4.77 17.11
N ALA A 242 -5.19 -5.66 16.51
CA ALA A 242 -5.66 -6.55 15.45
C ALA A 242 -6.80 -7.47 15.89
N ARG A 243 -6.75 -7.99 17.14
CA ARG A 243 -7.86 -8.77 17.70
C ARG A 243 -9.12 -7.94 17.91
N ALA A 244 -8.99 -6.70 18.40
CA ALA A 244 -10.13 -5.80 18.59
C ALA A 244 -10.81 -5.46 17.27
N VAL A 245 -10.02 -5.09 16.23
CA VAL A 245 -10.54 -4.83 14.88
C VAL A 245 -11.26 -6.05 14.30
N ARG A 246 -10.70 -7.25 14.50
CA ARG A 246 -11.32 -8.51 14.04
C ARG A 246 -12.65 -8.76 14.76
N ALA A 247 -12.71 -8.56 16.07
CA ALA A 247 -13.91 -8.75 16.85
C ALA A 247 -15.05 -7.78 16.48
N GLU A 248 -14.72 -6.55 16.08
CA GLU A 248 -15.70 -5.55 15.62
C GLU A 248 -16.33 -5.95 14.26
N LEU A 249 -15.62 -6.73 13.44
CA LEU A 249 -16.02 -7.10 12.08
C LEU A 249 -16.51 -8.57 11.96
N SER A 250 -16.60 -9.29 13.06
CA SER A 250 -17.05 -10.71 13.12
C SER A 250 -18.55 -10.83 13.51
#